data_ce71389965f5bd9496a809c0c2719f5d
#
_entry.id   ce71389965f5bd9496a809c0c2719f5d
#
_cell.length_a   1.000
_cell.length_b   1.000
_cell.length_c   1.000
_cell.angle_alpha   90.00
_cell.angle_beta   90.00
_cell.angle_gamma   90.00
#
_symmetry.space_group_name_H-M   'P 1'
#
loop_
_entity.id
_entity.type
_entity.pdbx_description
1 polymer ?
#
loop_
_entity_poly.entity_id
_entity_poly.type
_entity_poly.pdbx_seq_one_letter_code
_entity_poly.pdbx_strand_id
1 'polypeptide(L)'
;MKHRASKKFWKCYSDLPQDIQELADKNYELLKASSQHPSLHFKKVGDFWSARVGLGHRALAVEEGDDLVWFWIGKHDEYDRLIGGK
;
A
#
# COMPACT_ATOMS: atom_id res chain seq x y z
N MET A 1 -2.57 16.06 1.03
CA MET A 1 -2.93 14.85 0.29
C MET A 1 -3.66 13.90 1.22
N LYS A 2 -4.85 13.47 0.82
CA LYS A 2 -5.64 12.55 1.62
C LYS A 2 -5.44 11.13 1.13
N HIS A 3 -5.55 10.18 2.06
CA HIS A 3 -5.47 8.77 1.75
C HIS A 3 -6.85 8.16 1.82
N ARG A 4 -7.25 7.48 0.75
CA ARG A 4 -8.53 6.76 0.68
C ARG A 4 -8.25 5.33 0.26
N ALA A 5 -9.19 4.43 0.54
CA ALA A 5 -9.07 3.04 0.14
C ALA A 5 -10.31 2.64 -0.65
N SER A 6 -10.10 2.00 -1.80
CA SER A 6 -11.19 1.55 -2.65
C SER A 6 -11.78 0.23 -2.15
N LYS A 7 -12.91 -0.18 -2.72
CA LYS A 7 -13.51 -1.48 -2.41
C LYS A 7 -12.53 -2.61 -2.74
N LYS A 8 -11.81 -2.47 -3.85
CA LYS A 8 -10.83 -3.47 -4.25
C LYS A 8 -9.73 -3.62 -3.22
N PHE A 9 -9.28 -2.52 -2.63
CA PHE A 9 -8.29 -2.57 -1.57
C PHE A 9 -8.80 -3.41 -0.40
N TRP A 10 -10.02 -3.15 0.05
CA TRP A 10 -10.57 -3.86 1.20
C TRP A 10 -10.75 -5.34 0.93
N LYS A 11 -11.06 -5.70 -0.32
CA LYS A 11 -11.14 -7.10 -0.70
C LYS A 11 -9.77 -7.76 -0.57
N CYS A 12 -8.73 -7.11 -1.07
CA CYS A 12 -7.37 -7.63 -0.93
C CYS A 12 -6.95 -7.72 0.53
N TYR A 13 -7.30 -6.69 1.30
CA TYR A 13 -6.98 -6.64 2.72
C TYR A 13 -7.62 -7.80 3.47
N SER A 14 -8.88 -8.12 3.17
CA SER A 14 -9.59 -9.18 3.88
C SER A 14 -9.00 -10.56 3.61
N ASP A 15 -8.24 -10.71 2.53
CA ASP A 15 -7.58 -11.97 2.21
C ASP A 15 -6.24 -12.14 2.94
N LEU A 16 -5.78 -11.11 3.64
CA LEU A 16 -4.50 -11.16 4.34
C LEU A 16 -4.62 -11.92 5.66
N PRO A 17 -3.53 -12.58 6.10
CA PRO A 17 -3.50 -13.11 7.47
C PRO A 17 -3.70 -11.99 8.48
N GLN A 18 -4.25 -12.33 9.63
CA GLN A 18 -4.58 -11.33 10.64
C GLN A 18 -3.37 -10.51 11.09
N ASP A 19 -2.22 -11.15 11.27
CA ASP A 19 -1.01 -10.43 11.69
C ASP A 19 -0.58 -9.40 10.64
N ILE A 20 -0.79 -9.70 9.37
CA ILE A 20 -0.46 -8.75 8.29
C ILE A 20 -1.49 -7.63 8.25
N GLN A 21 -2.76 -7.94 8.49
CA GLN A 21 -3.80 -6.91 8.60
C GLN A 21 -3.46 -5.91 9.70
N GLU A 22 -3.04 -6.40 10.85
CA GLU A 22 -2.66 -5.54 11.97
C GLU A 22 -1.46 -4.67 11.63
N LEU A 23 -0.49 -5.26 10.95
CA LEU A 23 0.68 -4.51 10.51
C LEU A 23 0.30 -3.45 9.48
N ALA A 24 -0.61 -3.79 8.58
CA ALA A 24 -1.10 -2.83 7.59
C ALA A 24 -1.82 -1.66 8.26
N ASP A 25 -2.64 -1.95 9.26
CA ASP A 25 -3.34 -0.91 10.02
C ASP A 25 -2.35 0.04 10.69
N LYS A 26 -1.33 -0.53 11.31
CA LYS A 26 -0.30 0.25 11.99
C LYS A 26 0.47 1.12 11.01
N ASN A 27 0.82 0.54 9.86
CA ASN A 27 1.55 1.29 8.83
C ASN A 27 0.70 2.38 8.20
N TYR A 28 -0.60 2.16 8.10
CA TYR A 28 -1.50 3.19 7.59
C TYR A 28 -1.54 4.40 8.52
N GLU A 29 -1.62 4.16 9.82
CA GLU A 29 -1.56 5.27 10.79
C GLU A 29 -0.23 6.01 10.70
N LEU A 30 0.84 5.26 10.54
CA LEU A 30 2.18 5.83 10.40
C LEU A 30 2.27 6.68 9.11
N LEU A 31 1.70 6.18 8.03
CA LEU A 31 1.68 6.89 6.75
C LEU A 31 0.95 8.23 6.85
N LYS A 32 -0.18 8.25 7.56
CA LYS A 32 -0.92 9.49 7.76
C LYS A 32 -0.18 10.48 8.65
N ALA A 33 0.57 9.97 9.63
CA ALA A 33 1.34 10.82 10.53
C ALA A 33 2.62 11.31 9.90
N SER A 34 3.31 10.45 9.13
CA SER A 34 4.58 10.80 8.52
C SER A 34 4.86 9.88 7.34
N SER A 35 4.52 10.33 6.14
CA SER A 35 4.76 9.54 4.92
C SER A 35 6.25 9.32 4.64
N GLN A 36 7.11 10.08 5.30
CA GLN A 36 8.56 9.98 5.11
C GLN A 36 9.21 8.97 6.04
N HIS A 37 8.43 8.29 6.88
CA HIS A 37 8.99 7.33 7.81
C HIS A 37 9.71 6.21 7.04
N PRO A 38 10.99 5.91 7.40
CA PRO A 38 11.79 4.97 6.59
C PRO A 38 11.20 3.57 6.45
N SER A 39 10.48 3.09 7.45
CA SER A 39 9.95 1.73 7.41
C SER A 39 8.85 1.56 6.36
N LEU A 40 8.27 2.65 5.87
CA LEU A 40 7.22 2.59 4.87
C LEU A 40 7.74 2.43 3.45
N HIS A 41 8.95 2.86 3.20
CA HIS A 41 9.50 2.91 1.84
C HIS A 41 8.49 3.49 0.85
N PHE A 42 7.82 4.58 1.27
CA PHE A 42 6.79 5.22 0.47
C PHE A 42 7.42 5.94 -0.71
N LYS A 43 7.08 5.54 -1.92
CA LYS A 43 7.71 6.11 -3.11
C LYS A 43 6.82 5.93 -4.33
N LYS A 44 7.05 6.75 -5.33
CA LYS A 44 6.37 6.63 -6.61
C LYS A 44 7.09 5.61 -7.47
N VAL A 45 6.33 4.71 -8.07
CA VAL A 45 6.85 3.66 -8.95
C VAL A 45 5.98 3.67 -10.21
N GLY A 46 6.51 4.23 -11.30
CA GLY A 46 5.72 4.42 -12.51
C GLY A 46 4.54 5.34 -12.23
N ASP A 47 3.34 4.86 -12.52
CA ASP A 47 2.12 5.64 -12.31
C ASP A 47 1.51 5.40 -10.93
N PHE A 48 2.16 4.61 -10.08
CA PHE A 48 1.60 4.22 -8.79
C PHE A 48 2.46 4.74 -7.64
N TRP A 49 1.85 4.82 -6.46
CA TRP A 49 2.56 5.00 -5.22
C TRP A 49 2.60 3.68 -4.47
N SER A 50 3.73 3.39 -3.87
CA SER A 50 3.98 2.12 -3.22
C SER A 50 4.35 2.35 -1.77
N ALA A 51 3.83 1.50 -0.88
CA ALA A 51 4.22 1.51 0.52
C ALA A 51 4.50 0.07 0.96
N ARG A 52 5.49 -0.07 1.82
CA ARG A 52 5.89 -1.36 2.34
C ARG A 52 5.05 -1.74 3.55
N VAL A 53 4.64 -3.01 3.59
CA VAL A 53 3.91 -3.56 4.73
C VAL A 53 4.70 -4.77 5.22
N GLY A 54 5.57 -4.56 6.18
CA GLY A 54 6.48 -5.60 6.62
C GLY A 54 7.47 -5.98 5.53
N LEU A 55 8.09 -7.13 5.65
CA LEU A 55 9.11 -7.56 4.70
C LEU A 55 8.55 -8.20 3.45
N GLY A 56 7.37 -8.81 3.54
CA GLY A 56 6.83 -9.62 2.46
C GLY A 56 5.61 -9.05 1.76
N HIS A 57 5.16 -7.87 2.12
CA HIS A 57 3.93 -7.31 1.55
C HIS A 57 4.14 -5.87 1.09
N ARG A 58 3.30 -5.46 0.14
CA ARG A 58 3.30 -4.10 -0.42
C ARG A 58 1.88 -3.66 -0.66
N ALA A 59 1.67 -2.34 -0.67
CA ALA A 59 0.40 -1.75 -1.05
C ALA A 59 0.62 -0.76 -2.17
N LEU A 60 -0.38 -0.58 -3.02
CA LEU A 60 -0.31 0.33 -4.16
C LEU A 60 -1.47 1.31 -4.13
N ALA A 61 -1.17 2.54 -4.52
CA ALA A 61 -2.17 3.60 -4.65
C ALA A 61 -2.00 4.32 -5.96
N VAL A 62 -3.04 4.99 -6.39
CA VAL A 62 -3.04 5.83 -7.57
C VAL A 62 -3.48 7.24 -7.18
N GLU A 63 -2.92 8.24 -7.83
CA GLU A 63 -3.31 9.63 -7.60
C GLU A 63 -4.65 9.90 -8.26
N GLU A 64 -5.53 10.56 -7.52
CA GLU A 64 -6.82 10.98 -8.03
C GLU A 64 -7.09 12.38 -7.49
N GLY A 65 -6.86 13.38 -8.33
CA GLY A 65 -6.87 14.76 -7.87
C GLY A 65 -5.75 14.97 -6.86
N ASP A 66 -6.09 15.48 -5.68
CA ASP A 66 -5.14 15.68 -4.60
C ASP A 66 -5.06 14.50 -3.65
N ASP A 67 -5.80 13.43 -3.94
CA ASP A 67 -5.88 12.27 -3.05
C ASP A 67 -5.06 11.10 -3.58
N LEU A 68 -4.70 10.21 -2.67
CA LEU A 68 -4.16 8.89 -3.02
C LEU A 68 -5.22 7.85 -2.70
N VAL A 69 -5.55 7.05 -3.71
CA VAL A 69 -6.53 5.98 -3.55
C VAL A 69 -5.80 4.65 -3.54
N TRP A 70 -5.76 4.03 -2.38
CA TRP A 70 -5.15 2.72 -2.22
C TRP A 70 -6.10 1.68 -2.81
N PHE A 71 -5.59 0.88 -3.76
CA PHE A 71 -6.45 -0.05 -4.50
C PHE A 71 -5.98 -1.49 -4.40
N TRP A 72 -4.81 -1.73 -3.83
CA TRP A 72 -4.26 -3.08 -3.78
C TRP A 72 -3.30 -3.23 -2.60
N ILE A 73 -3.32 -4.41 -1.99
CA ILE A 73 -2.35 -4.81 -0.99
C ILE A 73 -2.17 -6.31 -1.11
N GLY A 74 -0.95 -6.79 -1.06
CA GLY A 74 -0.68 -8.20 -1.23
C GLY A 74 0.79 -8.54 -1.09
N LYS A 75 1.14 -9.73 -1.54
CA LYS A 75 2.50 -10.22 -1.41
C LYS A 75 3.45 -9.53 -2.38
N HIS A 76 4.71 -9.46 -1.98
CA HIS A 76 5.76 -8.84 -2.76
C HIS A 76 5.87 -9.43 -4.18
N ASP A 77 5.68 -10.73 -4.32
CA ASP A 77 5.77 -11.37 -5.64
C ASP A 77 4.71 -10.84 -6.60
N GLU A 78 3.49 -10.66 -6.10
CA GLU A 78 2.42 -10.10 -6.92
C GLU A 78 2.67 -8.63 -7.21
N TYR A 79 3.21 -7.91 -6.23
CA TYR A 79 3.58 -6.52 -6.40
C TYR A 79 4.54 -6.36 -7.57
N ASP A 80 5.59 -7.19 -7.64
CA ASP A 80 6.56 -7.11 -8.71
C ASP A 80 5.91 -7.29 -10.08
N ARG A 81 4.94 -8.18 -10.19
CA ARG A 81 4.22 -8.39 -11.44
C ARG A 81 3.34 -7.21 -11.82
N LEU A 82 2.71 -6.58 -10.82
CA LEU A 82 1.80 -5.47 -11.06
C LEU A 82 2.51 -4.21 -11.52
N ILE A 83 3.73 -3.96 -11.02
CA ILE A 83 4.44 -2.73 -11.36
C ILE A 83 5.27 -2.85 -12.63
N GLY A 84 5.10 -3.92 -13.37
CA GLY A 84 5.78 -4.00 -14.65
C GLY A 84 6.53 -5.28 -14.90
N GLY A 85 6.52 -6.17 -13.95
CA GLY A 85 7.01 -7.51 -14.18
C GLY A 85 8.44 -7.61 -14.68
N LYS A 86 9.26 -6.83 -14.19
CA LYS A 86 10.65 -6.93 -14.63
C LYS A 86 11.44 -7.83 -13.73
#